data_d1b2192a108afc4b6ce91f1d5b53240e
#
_entry.id   d1b2192a108afc4b6ce91f1d5b53240e
#
_cell.length_a   1.000
_cell.length_b   1.000
_cell.length_c   1.000
_cell.angle_alpha   90.00
_cell.angle_beta   90.00
_cell.angle_gamma   90.00
#
_symmetry.space_group_name_H-M   'P 1'
#
loop_
_entity.id
_entity.type
_entity.pdbx_description
1 polymer ?
#
loop_
_entity_poly.entity_id
_entity_poly.type
_entity_poly.pdbx_seq_one_letter_code
_entity_poly.pdbx_strand_id
1 'polypeptide(L)'
;MNKHLLAKITLLGAAQLFTFHAAFADIPLTPAQFAKAKTENFDKKVILSNLNKPHALLWGPDNQIWLTERATGKILRVNPESGSAKTVFQVPEIVSDADGQNGLLGFAFHPDFKHNPYIYISGTFKNPKSTDKELPNQTIIRRYTYNKTTDTFEKPIDLIAGLPLWVKYYA
;
A
#
# COMPACT_ATOMS: atom_id res chain seq x y z
N MET A 1 -61.45 35.22 -43.54
CA MET A 1 -61.46 33.82 -44.04
C MET A 1 -60.02 33.43 -44.22
N ASN A 2 -59.47 32.72 -43.24
CA ASN A 2 -58.29 31.91 -43.48
C ASN A 2 -58.12 30.94 -42.29
N LYS A 3 -58.06 29.67 -42.60
CA LYS A 3 -58.12 28.57 -41.64
C LYS A 3 -56.76 28.30 -41.06
N HIS A 4 -56.70 28.24 -39.76
CA HIS A 4 -55.53 27.85 -38.99
C HIS A 4 -55.20 26.37 -39.19
N LEU A 5 -53.99 26.11 -39.66
CA LEU A 5 -53.42 24.78 -39.73
C LEU A 5 -52.53 24.60 -38.47
N LEU A 6 -53.06 23.86 -37.46
CA LEU A 6 -52.28 23.43 -36.32
C LEU A 6 -51.47 22.21 -36.68
N ALA A 7 -50.18 22.38 -36.80
CA ALA A 7 -49.23 21.25 -36.88
C ALA A 7 -48.95 20.73 -35.46
N LYS A 8 -49.41 19.52 -35.16
CA LYS A 8 -49.03 18.76 -33.96
C LYS A 8 -47.65 18.20 -34.16
N ILE A 9 -46.63 18.75 -33.49
CA ILE A 9 -45.32 18.14 -33.40
C ILE A 9 -45.40 17.12 -32.25
N THR A 10 -45.43 15.84 -32.58
CA THR A 10 -45.29 14.75 -31.61
C THR A 10 -43.82 14.49 -31.40
N LEU A 11 -43.28 14.97 -30.27
CA LEU A 11 -41.90 14.68 -29.86
C LEU A 11 -41.88 13.25 -29.31
N LEU A 12 -41.44 12.26 -30.09
CA LEU A 12 -41.06 10.94 -29.60
C LEU A 12 -39.64 11.06 -29.00
N GLY A 13 -39.59 11.28 -27.70
CA GLY A 13 -38.35 11.17 -26.93
C GLY A 13 -38.05 9.69 -26.67
N ALA A 14 -37.25 9.05 -27.50
CA ALA A 14 -36.66 7.77 -27.17
C ALA A 14 -35.49 8.01 -26.18
N ALA A 15 -35.79 7.84 -24.90
CA ALA A 15 -34.75 7.74 -23.87
C ALA A 15 -34.01 6.43 -24.05
N GLN A 16 -32.87 6.44 -24.72
CA GLN A 16 -31.95 5.31 -24.71
C GLN A 16 -31.22 5.30 -23.36
N LEU A 17 -31.67 4.46 -22.47
CA LEU A 17 -30.91 4.06 -21.29
C LEU A 17 -29.70 3.26 -21.76
N PHE A 18 -28.55 3.91 -21.83
CA PHE A 18 -27.27 3.22 -21.91
C PHE A 18 -26.99 2.57 -20.56
N THR A 19 -27.42 1.33 -20.39
CA THR A 19 -26.92 0.48 -19.33
C THR A 19 -25.48 0.12 -19.67
N PHE A 20 -24.52 0.80 -19.05
CA PHE A 20 -23.14 0.33 -19.02
C PHE A 20 -23.11 -0.94 -18.17
N HIS A 21 -23.28 -2.08 -18.83
CA HIS A 21 -22.86 -3.35 -18.25
C HIS A 21 -21.32 -3.36 -18.41
N ALA A 22 -20.62 -3.03 -17.32
CA ALA A 22 -19.25 -3.44 -17.20
C ALA A 22 -19.25 -4.97 -17.13
N ALA A 23 -19.18 -5.60 -18.27
CA ALA A 23 -18.89 -7.02 -18.37
C ALA A 23 -17.43 -7.19 -17.91
N PHE A 24 -17.21 -7.36 -16.61
CA PHE A 24 -16.09 -8.14 -16.17
C PHE A 24 -16.37 -9.56 -16.65
N ALA A 25 -15.96 -9.82 -17.89
CA ALA A 25 -15.88 -11.17 -18.34
C ALA A 25 -14.81 -11.85 -17.50
N ASP A 26 -15.22 -12.58 -16.47
CA ASP A 26 -14.47 -13.74 -16.01
C ASP A 26 -14.35 -14.65 -17.22
N ILE A 27 -13.28 -14.47 -18.00
CA ILE A 27 -12.91 -15.40 -19.05
C ILE A 27 -12.22 -16.55 -18.30
N PRO A 28 -12.93 -17.65 -18.01
CA PRO A 28 -12.26 -18.81 -17.47
C PRO A 28 -11.30 -19.29 -18.55
N LEU A 29 -10.01 -19.08 -18.33
CA LEU A 29 -8.99 -19.60 -19.23
C LEU A 29 -9.19 -21.11 -19.29
N THR A 30 -9.46 -21.61 -20.50
CA THR A 30 -9.59 -23.06 -20.72
C THR A 30 -8.23 -23.74 -20.49
N PRO A 31 -8.18 -25.02 -20.08
CA PRO A 31 -6.94 -25.75 -19.94
C PRO A 31 -6.02 -25.66 -21.18
N ALA A 32 -6.62 -25.57 -22.38
CA ALA A 32 -5.89 -25.37 -23.62
C ALA A 32 -5.25 -23.97 -23.76
N GLN A 33 -5.86 -22.94 -23.17
CA GLN A 33 -5.29 -21.60 -23.12
C GLN A 33 -4.15 -21.52 -22.10
N PHE A 34 -4.24 -22.23 -20.97
CA PHE A 34 -3.12 -22.41 -20.05
C PHE A 34 -1.96 -23.17 -20.71
N ALA A 35 -2.25 -24.21 -21.49
CA ALA A 35 -1.21 -24.99 -22.19
C ALA A 35 -0.52 -24.20 -23.31
N LYS A 36 -1.15 -23.14 -23.84
CA LYS A 36 -0.59 -22.20 -24.82
C LYS A 36 0.11 -21.00 -24.20
N ALA A 37 -0.03 -20.78 -22.89
CA ALA A 37 0.75 -19.76 -22.21
C ALA A 37 2.22 -20.09 -22.44
N LYS A 38 2.93 -19.22 -23.17
CA LYS A 38 4.38 -19.34 -23.31
C LYS A 38 4.95 -19.42 -21.90
N THR A 39 5.75 -20.45 -21.66
CA THR A 39 6.55 -20.52 -20.44
C THR A 39 7.45 -19.29 -20.44
N GLU A 40 7.12 -18.27 -19.68
CA GLU A 40 8.01 -17.13 -19.52
C GLU A 40 9.21 -17.59 -18.71
N ASN A 41 10.39 -17.42 -19.27
CA ASN A 41 11.63 -17.66 -18.56
C ASN A 41 11.95 -16.39 -17.74
N PHE A 42 12.01 -16.56 -16.43
CA PHE A 42 12.43 -15.49 -15.52
C PHE A 42 13.87 -15.73 -15.07
N ASP A 43 14.71 -14.73 -15.25
CA ASP A 43 16.03 -14.73 -14.64
C ASP A 43 15.88 -14.35 -13.17
N LYS A 44 16.42 -15.18 -12.28
CA LYS A 44 16.38 -14.99 -10.84
C LYS A 44 17.73 -14.52 -10.34
N LYS A 45 17.78 -13.34 -9.75
CA LYS A 45 18.96 -12.78 -9.08
C LYS A 45 18.64 -12.44 -7.64
N VAL A 46 19.46 -12.89 -6.70
CA VAL A 46 19.39 -12.42 -5.31
C VAL A 46 20.10 -11.07 -5.24
N ILE A 47 19.37 -10.01 -4.90
CA ILE A 47 19.90 -8.65 -4.80
C ILE A 47 20.42 -8.38 -3.38
N LEU A 48 19.67 -8.82 -2.36
CA LEU A 48 19.99 -8.62 -0.96
C LEU A 48 19.54 -9.83 -0.15
N SER A 49 20.33 -10.20 0.86
CA SER A 49 20.05 -11.30 1.79
C SER A 49 20.13 -10.85 3.25
N ASN A 50 19.82 -11.73 4.19
CA ASN A 50 19.90 -11.49 5.64
C ASN A 50 19.01 -10.37 6.15
N LEU A 51 17.84 -10.18 5.51
CA LEU A 51 16.81 -9.25 5.96
C LEU A 51 16.08 -9.80 7.19
N ASN A 52 15.74 -8.89 8.13
CA ASN A 52 15.05 -9.27 9.36
C ASN A 52 13.54 -9.12 9.21
N LYS A 53 12.88 -10.20 8.76
CA LYS A 53 11.43 -10.25 8.50
C LYS A 53 10.96 -9.09 7.61
N PRO A 54 11.43 -9.02 6.34
CA PRO A 54 10.97 -7.98 5.40
C PRO A 54 9.46 -8.09 5.20
N HIS A 55 8.77 -6.94 5.12
CA HIS A 55 7.31 -6.94 5.01
C HIS A 55 6.80 -6.14 3.81
N ALA A 56 7.06 -4.84 3.75
CA ALA A 56 6.71 -4.03 2.60
C ALA A 56 7.91 -3.86 1.67
N LEU A 57 7.67 -3.91 0.36
CA LEU A 57 8.67 -3.68 -0.68
C LEU A 57 8.06 -2.79 -1.75
N LEU A 58 8.73 -1.68 -2.06
CA LEU A 58 8.26 -0.66 -3.00
C LEU A 58 9.40 -0.25 -3.94
N TRP A 59 9.01 0.15 -5.16
CA TRP A 59 9.90 0.92 -6.01
C TRP A 59 9.79 2.40 -5.64
N GLY A 60 10.91 3.00 -5.26
CA GLY A 60 10.95 4.39 -4.81
C GLY A 60 10.98 5.41 -5.93
N PRO A 61 10.65 6.68 -5.65
CA PRO A 61 10.71 7.78 -6.61
C PRO A 61 12.15 8.14 -7.03
N ASP A 62 13.15 7.55 -6.39
CA ASP A 62 14.58 7.69 -6.63
C ASP A 62 15.18 6.51 -7.42
N ASN A 63 14.34 5.66 -8.01
CA ASN A 63 14.72 4.44 -8.71
C ASN A 63 15.50 3.44 -7.83
N GLN A 64 15.20 3.45 -6.54
CA GLN A 64 15.73 2.48 -5.58
C GLN A 64 14.61 1.57 -5.07
N ILE A 65 14.97 0.40 -4.58
CA ILE A 65 14.06 -0.46 -3.84
C ILE A 65 14.00 0.04 -2.39
N TRP A 66 12.78 0.22 -1.88
CA TRP A 66 12.56 0.56 -0.49
C TRP A 66 11.83 -0.59 0.19
N LEU A 67 12.27 -0.96 1.36
CA LEU A 67 11.64 -2.03 2.11
C LEU A 67 11.62 -1.75 3.61
N THR A 68 10.67 -2.39 4.29
CA THR A 68 10.60 -2.36 5.74
C THR A 68 11.06 -3.69 6.31
N GLU A 69 11.79 -3.63 7.40
CA GLU A 69 12.03 -4.77 8.27
C GLU A 69 11.03 -4.75 9.43
N ARG A 70 10.10 -5.69 9.42
CA ARG A 70 9.01 -5.76 10.38
C ARG A 70 9.52 -5.86 11.82
N ALA A 71 10.49 -6.73 12.03
CA ALA A 71 10.97 -7.03 13.38
C ALA A 71 11.85 -5.93 13.98
N THR A 72 12.59 -5.19 13.15
CA THR A 72 13.51 -4.17 13.63
C THR A 72 12.96 -2.76 13.53
N GLY A 73 11.86 -2.55 12.80
CA GLY A 73 11.31 -1.22 12.53
C GLY A 73 12.17 -0.38 11.59
N LYS A 74 13.10 -1.00 10.85
CA LYS A 74 13.95 -0.29 9.89
C LYS A 74 13.26 -0.08 8.56
N ILE A 75 13.56 1.05 7.93
CA ILE A 75 13.29 1.33 6.52
C ILE A 75 14.63 1.37 5.80
N LEU A 76 14.79 0.47 4.84
CA LEU A 76 15.99 0.34 4.04
C LEU A 76 15.75 0.85 2.63
N ARG A 77 16.79 1.44 2.04
CA ARG A 77 16.89 1.78 0.63
C ARG A 77 18.00 0.94 0.01
N VAL A 78 17.69 0.27 -1.09
CA VAL A 78 18.57 -0.71 -1.73
C VAL A 78 18.75 -0.35 -3.20
N ASN A 79 19.99 -0.29 -3.63
CA ASN A 79 20.29 -0.15 -5.05
C ASN A 79 19.99 -1.49 -5.77
N PRO A 80 19.10 -1.50 -6.79
CA PRO A 80 18.67 -2.74 -7.44
C PRO A 80 19.77 -3.42 -8.26
N GLU A 81 20.79 -2.67 -8.69
CA GLU A 81 21.87 -3.21 -9.53
C GLU A 81 22.99 -3.80 -8.66
N SER A 82 23.45 -3.03 -7.69
CA SER A 82 24.61 -3.40 -6.85
C SER A 82 24.23 -4.20 -5.61
N GLY A 83 22.96 -4.16 -5.15
CA GLY A 83 22.52 -4.72 -3.89
C GLY A 83 22.99 -3.93 -2.66
N SER A 84 23.64 -2.78 -2.85
CA SER A 84 24.03 -1.91 -1.75
C SER A 84 22.82 -1.40 -1.00
N ALA A 85 22.78 -1.63 0.32
CA ALA A 85 21.66 -1.27 1.18
C ALA A 85 22.07 -0.25 2.24
N LYS A 86 21.17 0.71 2.50
CA LYS A 86 21.31 1.71 3.56
C LYS A 86 20.06 1.73 4.42
N THR A 87 20.20 1.69 5.74
CA THR A 87 19.11 2.07 6.65
C THR A 87 18.90 3.57 6.58
N VAL A 88 17.76 3.99 6.04
CA VAL A 88 17.39 5.41 5.93
C VAL A 88 16.77 5.89 7.23
N PHE A 89 15.99 5.02 7.87
CA PHE A 89 15.26 5.38 9.09
C PHE A 89 15.02 4.17 9.99
N GLN A 90 15.04 4.43 11.28
CA GLN A 90 14.59 3.53 12.32
C GLN A 90 13.34 4.13 12.93
N VAL A 91 12.18 3.51 12.71
CA VAL A 91 10.92 3.98 13.29
C VAL A 91 10.97 3.77 14.80
N PRO A 92 10.88 4.83 15.60
CA PRO A 92 10.92 4.70 17.05
C PRO A 92 9.65 4.02 17.59
N GLU A 93 9.76 3.39 18.76
CA GLU A 93 8.64 2.83 19.53
C GLU A 93 7.86 1.70 18.82
N ILE A 94 8.40 1.12 17.76
CA ILE A 94 7.81 -0.07 17.14
C ILE A 94 7.87 -1.21 18.15
N VAL A 95 6.71 -1.85 18.33
CA VAL A 95 6.58 -3.09 19.08
C VAL A 95 6.55 -4.24 18.09
N SER A 96 7.49 -5.15 18.19
CA SER A 96 7.53 -6.36 17.39
C SER A 96 7.56 -7.60 18.28
N ASP A 97 7.09 -8.70 17.74
CA ASP A 97 7.18 -10.02 18.34
C ASP A 97 7.97 -10.98 17.45
N ALA A 98 8.55 -12.01 18.07
CA ALA A 98 9.39 -12.95 17.35
C ALA A 98 8.59 -13.76 16.33
N ASP A 99 7.41 -14.24 16.70
CA ASP A 99 6.64 -15.23 15.95
C ASP A 99 5.29 -14.71 15.44
N GLY A 100 4.88 -13.53 15.91
CA GLY A 100 3.62 -12.91 15.52
C GLY A 100 3.71 -11.97 14.32
N GLN A 101 2.67 -11.17 14.14
CA GLN A 101 2.52 -10.23 13.03
C GLN A 101 2.82 -8.76 13.43
N ASN A 102 3.20 -8.52 14.70
CA ASN A 102 3.49 -7.19 15.19
C ASN A 102 4.81 -6.65 14.63
N GLY A 103 4.86 -5.35 14.41
CA GLY A 103 6.06 -4.69 13.92
C GLY A 103 5.77 -3.53 12.97
N LEU A 104 6.77 -3.15 12.16
CA LEU A 104 6.63 -2.20 11.07
C LEU A 104 6.07 -2.93 9.84
N LEU A 105 4.84 -2.60 9.48
CA LEU A 105 4.08 -3.32 8.46
C LEU A 105 4.06 -2.54 7.14
N GLY A 106 3.06 -1.69 6.95
CA GLY A 106 2.88 -0.97 5.70
C GLY A 106 3.87 0.18 5.52
N PHE A 107 4.15 0.46 4.26
CA PHE A 107 4.96 1.60 3.83
C PHE A 107 4.44 2.10 2.50
N ALA A 108 4.25 3.42 2.34
CA ALA A 108 3.85 4.04 1.09
C ALA A 108 4.46 5.42 0.95
N PHE A 109 4.78 5.81 -0.28
CA PHE A 109 5.09 7.19 -0.63
C PHE A 109 3.82 7.99 -0.93
N HIS A 110 3.85 9.29 -0.69
CA HIS A 110 2.83 10.19 -1.21
C HIS A 110 2.84 10.15 -2.75
N PRO A 111 1.69 10.09 -3.44
CA PRO A 111 1.63 10.02 -4.90
C PRO A 111 2.42 11.14 -5.60
N ASP A 112 2.36 12.34 -5.05
CA ASP A 112 3.18 13.48 -5.49
C ASP A 112 4.34 13.73 -4.52
N PHE A 113 5.21 12.73 -4.35
CA PHE A 113 6.33 12.79 -3.40
C PHE A 113 7.31 13.93 -3.70
N LYS A 114 7.41 14.33 -4.96
CA LYS A 114 8.31 15.41 -5.39
C LYS A 114 7.97 16.75 -4.70
N HIS A 115 6.69 17.07 -4.59
CA HIS A 115 6.23 18.32 -3.97
C HIS A 115 5.75 18.12 -2.53
N ASN A 116 5.35 16.91 -2.21
CA ASN A 116 4.88 16.49 -0.90
C ASN A 116 5.74 15.33 -0.40
N PRO A 117 6.91 15.57 0.17
CA PRO A 117 7.87 14.53 0.52
C PRO A 117 7.43 13.74 1.76
N TYR A 118 6.24 13.14 1.69
CA TYR A 118 5.65 12.37 2.77
C TYR A 118 5.76 10.88 2.51
N ILE A 119 6.00 10.15 3.58
CA ILE A 119 5.77 8.72 3.65
C ILE A 119 4.68 8.42 4.66
N TYR A 120 4.03 7.30 4.45
CA TYR A 120 3.04 6.74 5.35
C TYR A 120 3.49 5.36 5.78
N ILE A 121 3.41 5.09 7.07
CA ILE A 121 3.67 3.77 7.62
C ILE A 121 2.44 3.27 8.38
N SER A 122 2.27 1.97 8.44
CA SER A 122 1.45 1.32 9.46
C SER A 122 2.33 0.39 10.29
N GLY A 123 2.07 0.34 11.56
CA GLY A 123 2.85 -0.49 12.47
C GLY A 123 2.21 -0.63 13.83
N THR A 124 2.80 -1.50 14.62
CA THR A 124 2.38 -1.79 16.00
C THR A 124 3.14 -0.91 16.97
N PHE A 125 2.41 -0.22 17.82
CA PHE A 125 2.92 0.66 18.85
C PHE A 125 2.26 0.35 20.20
N LYS A 126 2.89 0.73 21.29
CA LYS A 126 2.24 0.66 22.60
C LYS A 126 1.01 1.57 22.62
N ASN A 127 -0.04 1.11 23.26
CA ASN A 127 -1.21 1.93 23.55
C ASN A 127 -1.17 2.41 24.99
N PRO A 128 -0.73 3.63 25.28
CA PRO A 128 -0.61 4.13 26.65
C PRO A 128 -1.97 4.32 27.35
N LYS A 129 -3.06 4.28 26.58
CA LYS A 129 -4.43 4.38 27.11
C LYS A 129 -5.09 3.02 27.34
N SER A 130 -4.43 1.93 26.95
CA SER A 130 -5.00 0.60 27.17
C SER A 130 -4.97 0.24 28.64
N THR A 131 -6.12 -0.16 29.15
CA THR A 131 -6.27 -0.80 30.47
C THR A 131 -6.26 -2.31 30.38
N ASP A 132 -6.32 -2.84 29.16
CA ASP A 132 -6.28 -4.26 28.88
C ASP A 132 -4.82 -4.74 28.79
N LYS A 133 -4.41 -5.56 29.72
CA LYS A 133 -3.05 -6.15 29.74
C LYS A 133 -2.81 -7.16 28.63
N GLU A 134 -3.88 -7.75 28.10
CA GLU A 134 -3.81 -8.70 26.98
C GLU A 134 -3.70 -7.97 25.63
N LEU A 135 -4.14 -6.70 25.58
CA LEU A 135 -4.10 -5.87 24.38
C LEU A 135 -3.37 -4.52 24.63
N PRO A 136 -2.09 -4.56 25.05
CA PRO A 136 -1.36 -3.34 25.43
C PRO A 136 -0.91 -2.50 24.22
N ASN A 137 -1.14 -3.00 23.01
CA ASN A 137 -0.66 -2.41 21.77
C ASN A 137 -1.81 -1.91 20.90
N GLN A 138 -1.45 -1.08 19.92
CA GLN A 138 -2.37 -0.53 18.93
C GLN A 138 -1.69 -0.51 17.56
N THR A 139 -2.47 -0.51 16.49
CA THR A 139 -1.97 -0.14 15.17
C THR A 139 -2.12 1.36 14.97
N ILE A 140 -1.06 1.98 14.47
CA ILE A 140 -1.04 3.40 14.08
C ILE A 140 -0.73 3.49 12.60
N ILE A 141 -1.45 4.37 11.91
CA ILE A 141 -1.04 4.89 10.59
C ILE A 141 -0.42 6.26 10.83
N ARG A 142 0.86 6.37 10.52
CA ARG A 142 1.68 7.56 10.79
C ARG A 142 2.31 8.09 9.53
N ARG A 143 2.25 9.40 9.36
CA ARG A 143 2.95 10.13 8.30
C ARG A 143 4.26 10.69 8.84
N TYR A 144 5.31 10.61 8.03
CA TYR A 144 6.57 11.33 8.23
C TYR A 144 6.86 12.24 7.04
N THR A 145 7.66 13.26 7.26
CA THR A 145 8.22 14.10 6.22
C THR A 145 9.64 13.64 5.92
N TYR A 146 9.97 13.40 4.65
CA TYR A 146 11.32 13.09 4.24
C TYR A 146 12.16 14.37 4.17
N ASN A 147 13.28 14.38 4.86
CA ASN A 147 14.28 15.44 4.77
C ASN A 147 15.39 14.98 3.82
N LYS A 148 15.41 15.58 2.64
CA LYS A 148 16.38 15.24 1.59
C LYS A 148 17.81 15.58 1.98
N THR A 149 18.03 16.60 2.81
CA THR A 149 19.35 17.05 3.23
C THR A 149 20.02 16.06 4.18
N THR A 150 19.25 15.55 5.13
CA THR A 150 19.72 14.57 6.13
C THR A 150 19.48 13.12 5.72
N ASP A 151 18.78 12.91 4.59
CA ASP A 151 18.40 11.60 4.05
C ASP A 151 17.71 10.72 5.10
N THR A 152 16.72 11.29 5.80
CA THR A 152 15.95 10.59 6.83
C THR A 152 14.52 11.12 6.92
N PHE A 153 13.72 10.53 7.81
CA PHE A 153 12.34 10.94 8.05
C PHE A 153 12.18 11.63 9.39
N GLU A 154 11.36 12.67 9.42
CA GLU A 154 11.10 13.52 10.58
C GLU A 154 9.64 13.95 10.67
N LYS A 155 9.27 14.68 11.72
CA LYS A 155 7.94 15.29 11.93
C LYS A 155 6.81 14.27 11.85
N PRO A 156 6.79 13.27 12.76
CA PRO A 156 5.73 12.28 12.80
C PRO A 156 4.37 12.92 13.08
N ILE A 157 3.35 12.48 12.36
CA ILE A 157 1.94 12.83 12.59
C ILE A 157 1.13 11.55 12.54
N ASP A 158 0.46 11.21 13.63
CA ASP A 158 -0.47 10.09 13.66
C ASP A 158 -1.76 10.49 12.95
N LEU A 159 -2.05 9.82 11.85
CA LEU A 159 -3.26 10.05 11.06
C LEU A 159 -4.43 9.24 11.62
N ILE A 160 -4.14 8.00 12.00
CA ILE A 160 -5.10 7.10 12.66
C ILE A 160 -4.35 6.39 13.79
N ALA A 161 -4.94 6.38 14.96
CA ALA A 161 -4.42 5.68 16.14
C ALA A 161 -5.54 4.94 16.87
N GLY A 162 -5.18 4.03 17.76
CA GLY A 162 -6.13 3.27 18.56
C GLY A 162 -6.82 2.14 17.81
N LEU A 163 -6.33 1.76 16.64
CA LEU A 163 -6.85 0.59 15.96
C LEU A 163 -6.48 -0.68 16.74
N PRO A 164 -7.45 -1.54 17.06
CA PRO A 164 -7.19 -2.74 17.86
C PRO A 164 -6.30 -3.72 17.07
N LEU A 165 -5.44 -4.42 17.81
CA LEU A 165 -4.70 -5.55 17.29
C LEU A 165 -5.51 -6.83 17.51
N TRP A 166 -5.67 -7.63 16.47
CA TRP A 166 -6.23 -8.96 16.57
C TRP A 166 -5.12 -9.96 16.94
N VAL A 167 -4.93 -10.19 18.22
CA VAL A 167 -3.84 -11.09 18.71
C VAL A 167 -4.30 -12.55 18.87
N LYS A 168 -5.57 -12.87 18.68
CA LYS A 168 -6.16 -14.17 19.09
C LYS A 168 -6.47 -15.17 17.97
N TYR A 169 -5.91 -15.07 16.78
CA TYR A 169 -6.29 -16.03 15.73
C TYR A 169 -5.24 -17.12 15.39
N TYR A 170 -4.18 -17.26 16.19
CA TYR A 170 -3.21 -18.33 15.98
C TYR A 170 -2.82 -18.98 17.33
N ALA A 171 -3.81 -19.53 18.02
CA ALA A 171 -3.59 -20.48 19.08
C ALA A 171 -4.21 -21.83 18.66
#